data_2c2c6c4ba9e69855bbb312ec08d8b3da
#
_entry.id   2c2c6c4ba9e69855bbb312ec08d8b3da
#
_cell.length_a   1.000
_cell.length_b   1.000
_cell.length_c   1.000
_cell.angle_alpha   90.00
_cell.angle_beta   90.00
_cell.angle_gamma   90.00
#
_symmetry.space_group_name_H-M   'P 1'
#
loop_
_entity.id
_entity.type
_entity.pdbx_description
1 polymer ?
#
loop_
_entity_poly.entity_id
_entity_poly.type
_entity_poly.pdbx_seq_one_letter_code
_entity_poly.pdbx_strand_id
1 'polypeptide(L)'
;DWPTKFNGGLFCFDPSYVKTDFDFTPDYRRWGGGTHTAQNQRLLYWPMLKSGDYDAMKSQLDFYVRILHNAELRSRVYWHHSGAAFTEQLENFGLPEYDEYGTKRPEGFDAGLEYNAWLEYTWDTVLEFCQMALDANSYGGVDISKYIPWIESSLDFFEQHYRYLASRNGRKQLDDNGHIVIYPGSGAETFKMSYNPTST
;
A
#
# COMPACT_ATOMS: atom_id res chain seq x y z
N ASP A 1 14.21 8.74 -11.16
CA ASP A 1 13.90 7.33 -11.47
C ASP A 1 12.60 6.92 -10.81
N TRP A 2 11.94 5.91 -11.35
CA TRP A 2 10.70 5.37 -10.84
C TRP A 2 10.92 3.94 -10.32
N PRO A 3 10.18 3.50 -9.29
CA PRO A 3 10.28 2.12 -8.84
C PRO A 3 9.71 1.16 -9.88
N THR A 4 10.06 -0.11 -9.73
CA THR A 4 9.51 -1.18 -10.55
C THR A 4 8.00 -1.30 -10.36
N LYS A 5 7.26 -1.43 -11.46
CA LYS A 5 5.84 -1.77 -11.43
C LYS A 5 5.66 -3.28 -11.47
N PHE A 6 4.65 -3.75 -10.78
CA PHE A 6 4.27 -5.15 -10.82
C PHE A 6 3.44 -5.46 -12.07
N ASN A 7 3.75 -6.55 -12.75
CA ASN A 7 3.08 -6.95 -13.98
C ASN A 7 2.62 -8.43 -14.00
N GLY A 8 2.55 -9.05 -12.82
CA GLY A 8 2.08 -10.44 -12.68
C GLY A 8 3.00 -11.51 -13.23
N GLY A 9 4.16 -11.16 -13.75
CA GLY A 9 5.14 -12.10 -14.26
C GLY A 9 6.29 -11.41 -14.97
N LEU A 10 7.40 -12.11 -15.08
CA LEU A 10 8.60 -11.64 -15.79
C LEU A 10 8.52 -11.81 -17.30
N PHE A 11 7.66 -12.73 -17.75
CA PHE A 11 7.58 -13.14 -19.14
C PHE A 11 6.17 -13.00 -19.69
N CYS A 12 6.08 -12.68 -20.95
CA CYS A 12 4.83 -12.75 -21.70
C CYS A 12 4.33 -14.20 -21.77
N PHE A 13 3.04 -14.38 -21.92
CA PHE A 13 2.48 -15.70 -22.19
C PHE A 13 2.97 -16.20 -23.56
N ASP A 14 3.28 -17.49 -23.62
CA ASP A 14 3.45 -18.15 -24.90
C ASP A 14 2.12 -18.07 -25.67
N PRO A 15 2.12 -17.60 -26.94
CA PRO A 15 0.90 -17.50 -27.74
C PRO A 15 0.11 -18.78 -27.84
N SER A 16 0.76 -19.95 -27.73
CA SER A 16 0.10 -21.25 -27.77
C SER A 16 -0.80 -21.52 -26.56
N TYR A 17 -0.62 -20.80 -25.46
CA TYR A 17 -1.45 -20.91 -24.27
C TYR A 17 -2.53 -19.82 -24.18
N VAL A 18 -2.56 -18.90 -25.12
CA VAL A 18 -3.56 -17.84 -25.15
C VAL A 18 -4.91 -18.43 -25.55
N LYS A 19 -5.88 -18.38 -24.65
CA LYS A 19 -7.24 -18.77 -24.95
C LYS A 19 -7.92 -17.66 -25.75
N THR A 20 -8.44 -17.99 -26.91
CA THR A 20 -9.14 -17.05 -27.78
C THR A 20 -10.39 -16.44 -27.16
N ASP A 21 -10.97 -17.10 -26.15
CA ASP A 21 -12.18 -16.66 -25.44
C ASP A 21 -11.96 -15.46 -24.51
N PHE A 22 -10.70 -15.11 -24.24
CA PHE A 22 -10.35 -14.06 -23.28
C PHE A 22 -9.55 -12.89 -23.87
N ASP A 23 -9.40 -12.83 -25.17
CA ASP A 23 -8.65 -11.77 -25.86
C ASP A 23 -7.20 -11.58 -25.34
N PHE A 24 -6.59 -12.59 -24.75
CA PHE A 24 -5.23 -12.52 -24.28
C PHE A 24 -4.25 -12.47 -25.44
N THR A 25 -3.39 -11.48 -25.38
CA THR A 25 -2.25 -11.37 -26.31
C THR A 25 -0.97 -11.86 -25.63
N PRO A 26 0.10 -12.14 -26.38
CA PRO A 26 1.41 -12.45 -25.81
C PRO A 26 1.96 -11.35 -24.89
N ASP A 27 1.46 -10.12 -25.02
CA ASP A 27 1.83 -8.97 -24.21
C ASP A 27 0.95 -8.77 -22.97
N TYR A 28 0.00 -9.69 -22.75
CA TYR A 28 -0.88 -9.61 -21.59
C TYR A 28 -0.06 -9.57 -20.29
N ARG A 29 -0.44 -8.66 -19.43
CA ARG A 29 0.12 -8.50 -18.09
C ARG A 29 -0.99 -8.66 -17.07
N ARG A 30 -0.88 -9.67 -16.24
CA ARG A 30 -1.83 -9.87 -15.16
C ARG A 30 -1.80 -8.67 -14.22
N TRP A 31 -2.96 -8.28 -13.72
CA TRP A 31 -3.15 -7.04 -12.94
C TRP A 31 -2.68 -5.76 -13.67
N GLY A 32 -2.81 -5.74 -14.99
CA GLY A 32 -2.56 -4.58 -15.84
C GLY A 32 -1.10 -4.18 -16.05
N GLY A 33 -0.19 -4.54 -15.15
CA GLY A 33 1.23 -4.16 -15.24
C GLY A 33 1.47 -2.65 -15.15
N GLY A 34 0.45 -1.89 -14.77
CA GLY A 34 0.47 -0.43 -14.74
C GLY A 34 0.76 0.19 -13.37
N THR A 35 0.71 -0.60 -12.32
CA THR A 35 0.68 -0.10 -10.95
C THR A 35 1.91 -0.47 -10.12
N HIS A 36 2.10 0.30 -9.06
CA HIS A 36 3.08 0.05 -8.01
C HIS A 36 2.39 -0.74 -6.91
N THR A 37 2.46 -2.06 -7.00
CA THR A 37 1.82 -3.01 -6.09
C THR A 37 2.77 -3.31 -4.94
N ALA A 38 2.58 -2.66 -3.81
CA ALA A 38 3.51 -2.66 -2.68
C ALA A 38 3.82 -4.06 -2.16
N GLN A 39 2.80 -4.91 -2.02
CA GLN A 39 2.95 -6.27 -1.54
C GLN A 39 3.91 -7.11 -2.40
N ASN A 40 3.91 -6.91 -3.70
CA ASN A 40 4.78 -7.62 -4.62
C ASN A 40 6.15 -6.93 -4.75
N GLN A 41 6.20 -5.60 -4.74
CA GLN A 41 7.44 -4.84 -4.83
C GLN A 41 8.37 -5.12 -3.64
N ARG A 42 7.85 -5.28 -2.42
CA ARG A 42 8.65 -5.57 -1.23
C ARG A 42 9.58 -6.77 -1.39
N LEU A 43 9.16 -7.78 -2.14
CA LEU A 43 9.97 -8.98 -2.41
C LEU A 43 11.25 -8.68 -3.18
N LEU A 44 11.27 -7.58 -3.92
CA LEU A 44 12.44 -7.12 -4.65
C LEU A 44 13.39 -6.31 -3.76
N TYR A 45 12.85 -5.50 -2.85
CA TYR A 45 13.64 -4.55 -2.06
C TYR A 45 14.23 -5.14 -0.78
N TRP A 46 13.59 -6.13 -0.14
CA TRP A 46 14.17 -6.82 1.01
C TRP A 46 15.53 -7.47 0.72
N PRO A 47 15.73 -8.19 -0.41
CA PRO A 47 17.07 -8.67 -0.77
C PRO A 47 18.11 -7.57 -0.98
N MET A 48 17.72 -6.41 -1.53
CA MET A 48 18.62 -5.27 -1.74
C MET A 48 19.11 -4.70 -0.41
N LEU A 49 18.26 -4.67 0.60
CA LEU A 49 18.66 -4.26 1.95
C LEU A 49 19.76 -5.17 2.50
N LYS A 50 19.61 -6.49 2.32
CA LYS A 50 20.58 -7.48 2.79
C LYS A 50 21.90 -7.43 2.03
N SER A 51 21.87 -7.16 0.72
CA SER A 51 23.09 -7.05 -0.11
C SER A 51 23.80 -5.71 0.02
N GLY A 52 23.15 -4.71 0.63
CA GLY A 52 23.69 -3.35 0.73
C GLY A 52 23.50 -2.50 -0.52
N ASP A 53 22.60 -2.90 -1.43
CA ASP A 53 22.29 -2.17 -2.67
C ASP A 53 21.35 -0.97 -2.40
N TYR A 54 21.69 -0.15 -1.42
CA TYR A 54 20.84 0.96 -0.94
C TYR A 54 20.54 1.99 -2.02
N ASP A 55 21.46 2.19 -2.96
CA ASP A 55 21.23 3.12 -4.07
C ASP A 55 20.10 2.66 -5.00
N ALA A 56 19.94 1.36 -5.19
CA ALA A 56 18.84 0.80 -5.96
C ALA A 56 17.48 0.96 -5.25
N MET A 57 17.47 0.94 -3.90
CA MET A 57 16.27 1.13 -3.11
C MET A 57 15.72 2.55 -3.15
N LYS A 58 16.56 3.56 -3.43
CA LYS A 58 16.17 4.98 -3.45
C LYS A 58 14.97 5.26 -4.35
N SER A 59 14.85 4.56 -5.48
CA SER A 59 13.73 4.76 -6.41
C SER A 59 12.37 4.50 -5.75
N GLN A 60 12.29 3.47 -4.91
CA GLN A 60 11.07 3.11 -4.17
C GLN A 60 10.80 4.09 -3.03
N LEU A 61 11.81 4.42 -2.23
CA LEU A 61 11.67 5.33 -1.10
C LEU A 61 11.32 6.76 -1.58
N ASP A 62 11.97 7.22 -2.62
CA ASP A 62 11.70 8.53 -3.23
C ASP A 62 10.31 8.60 -3.88
N PHE A 63 9.78 7.48 -4.33
CA PHE A 63 8.42 7.41 -4.83
C PHE A 63 7.41 7.79 -3.75
N TYR A 64 7.49 7.19 -2.57
CA TYR A 64 6.58 7.52 -1.46
C TYR A 64 6.70 8.96 -1.00
N VAL A 65 7.91 9.53 -0.97
CA VAL A 65 8.10 10.96 -0.65
C VAL A 65 7.43 11.86 -1.70
N ARG A 66 7.53 11.51 -2.98
CA ARG A 66 6.90 12.31 -4.06
C ARG A 66 5.38 12.33 -4.00
N ILE A 67 4.77 11.22 -3.60
CA ILE A 67 3.31 11.08 -3.56
C ILE A 67 2.72 11.36 -2.18
N LEU A 68 3.54 11.71 -1.19
CA LEU A 68 3.14 11.94 0.19
C LEU A 68 1.97 12.92 0.31
N HIS A 69 2.06 14.05 -0.37
CA HIS A 69 1.02 15.08 -0.33
C HIS A 69 -0.36 14.56 -0.77
N ASN A 70 -0.40 13.74 -1.81
CA ASN A 70 -1.66 13.15 -2.29
C ASN A 70 -2.24 12.13 -1.29
N ALA A 71 -1.37 11.35 -0.64
CA ALA A 71 -1.79 10.41 0.40
C ALA A 71 -2.35 11.12 1.64
N GLU A 72 -1.75 12.23 2.07
CA GLU A 72 -2.27 13.07 3.15
C GLU A 72 -3.57 13.79 2.77
N LEU A 73 -3.66 14.26 1.53
CA LEU A 73 -4.89 14.89 1.03
C LEU A 73 -6.05 13.89 1.02
N ARG A 74 -5.78 12.63 0.67
CA ARG A 74 -6.76 11.55 0.73
C ARG A 74 -7.34 11.39 2.13
N SER A 75 -6.52 11.32 3.16
CA SER A 75 -6.96 11.21 4.55
C SER A 75 -7.84 12.38 4.97
N ARG A 76 -7.45 13.60 4.60
CA ARG A 76 -8.22 14.81 4.91
C ARG A 76 -9.56 14.85 4.21
N VAL A 77 -9.60 14.46 2.95
CA VAL A 77 -10.83 14.55 2.14
C VAL A 77 -11.84 13.48 2.55
N TYR A 78 -11.40 12.24 2.74
CA TYR A 78 -12.32 11.13 2.97
C TYR A 78 -12.63 10.88 4.44
N TRP A 79 -11.70 11.14 5.32
CA TRP A 79 -11.86 10.79 6.74
C TRP A 79 -11.65 11.93 7.72
N HIS A 80 -11.29 13.12 7.22
CA HIS A 80 -11.12 14.36 8.01
C HIS A 80 -10.07 14.25 9.12
N HIS A 81 -9.02 13.47 8.90
CA HIS A 81 -7.89 13.34 9.83
C HIS A 81 -6.55 13.48 9.12
N SER A 82 -5.45 13.56 9.88
CA SER A 82 -4.08 13.62 9.38
C SER A 82 -3.53 12.24 9.04
N GLY A 83 -2.29 12.21 8.55
CA GLY A 83 -1.57 11.02 8.14
C GLY A 83 -1.74 10.66 6.68
N ALA A 84 -0.82 9.90 6.16
CA ALA A 84 -0.74 9.53 4.75
C ALA A 84 -1.38 8.16 4.48
N ALA A 85 -2.50 8.14 3.75
CA ALA A 85 -3.20 6.92 3.36
C ALA A 85 -2.63 6.37 2.04
N PHE A 86 -1.82 5.34 2.13
CA PHE A 86 -1.31 4.61 0.98
C PHE A 86 -2.09 3.31 0.82
N THR A 87 -2.64 3.08 -0.35
CA THR A 87 -3.25 1.80 -0.71
C THR A 87 -2.19 0.79 -1.14
N GLU A 88 -2.57 -0.46 -1.23
CA GLU A 88 -1.67 -1.54 -1.66
C GLU A 88 -1.20 -1.34 -3.10
N GLN A 89 -2.09 -0.91 -4.00
CA GLN A 89 -1.78 -0.61 -5.40
C GLN A 89 -1.89 0.88 -5.69
N LEU A 90 -0.83 1.45 -6.23
CA LEU A 90 -0.72 2.88 -6.49
C LEU A 90 -0.37 3.15 -7.95
N GLU A 91 -1.00 4.15 -8.52
CA GLU A 91 -0.57 4.76 -9.77
C GLU A 91 0.63 5.71 -9.58
N ASN A 92 1.19 6.19 -10.68
CA ASN A 92 2.36 7.08 -10.67
C ASN A 92 2.19 8.33 -9.82
N PHE A 93 0.97 8.83 -9.68
CA PHE A 93 0.65 10.03 -8.89
C PHE A 93 0.24 9.72 -7.45
N GLY A 94 0.35 8.45 -7.03
CA GLY A 94 -0.04 8.02 -5.69
C GLY A 94 -1.54 7.95 -5.47
N LEU A 95 -2.32 7.94 -6.53
CA LEU A 95 -3.74 7.62 -6.46
C LEU A 95 -3.90 6.10 -6.42
N PRO A 96 -4.93 5.59 -5.73
CA PRO A 96 -5.26 4.19 -5.78
C PRO A 96 -5.49 3.73 -7.21
N GLU A 97 -5.08 2.53 -7.51
CA GLU A 97 -5.31 1.92 -8.80
C GLU A 97 -6.79 1.57 -9.00
N TYR A 98 -7.19 1.46 -10.26
CA TYR A 98 -8.60 1.20 -10.63
C TYR A 98 -9.18 -0.05 -9.94
N ASP A 99 -8.42 -1.12 -9.82
CA ASP A 99 -8.88 -2.36 -9.19
C ASP A 99 -9.11 -2.22 -7.67
N GLU A 100 -8.42 -1.28 -7.01
CA GLU A 100 -8.63 -0.95 -5.60
C GLU A 100 -10.05 -0.43 -5.34
N TYR A 101 -10.63 0.28 -6.29
CA TYR A 101 -11.99 0.78 -6.15
C TYR A 101 -13.07 -0.31 -6.25
N GLY A 102 -12.72 -1.50 -6.81
CA GLY A 102 -13.66 -2.58 -7.06
C GLY A 102 -14.64 -2.29 -8.21
N THR A 103 -15.13 -3.35 -8.85
CA THR A 103 -15.94 -3.25 -10.08
C THR A 103 -17.45 -3.25 -9.86
N LYS A 104 -17.93 -3.57 -8.67
CA LYS A 104 -19.35 -3.74 -8.35
C LYS A 104 -19.80 -2.83 -7.22
N ARG A 105 -19.39 -1.56 -7.28
CA ARG A 105 -19.81 -0.56 -6.29
C ARG A 105 -21.33 -0.34 -6.35
N PRO A 106 -21.98 -0.19 -5.18
CA PRO A 106 -23.37 0.21 -5.12
C PRO A 106 -23.59 1.57 -5.81
N GLU A 107 -24.80 1.78 -6.34
CA GLU A 107 -25.18 3.08 -6.86
C GLU A 107 -25.06 4.15 -5.77
N GLY A 108 -24.45 5.29 -6.12
CA GLY A 108 -24.22 6.41 -5.20
C GLY A 108 -23.02 6.22 -4.24
N PHE A 109 -22.32 5.11 -4.30
CA PHE A 109 -21.06 4.94 -3.55
C PHE A 109 -19.96 5.83 -4.17
N ASP A 110 -19.21 6.54 -3.33
CA ASP A 110 -18.18 7.46 -3.80
C ASP A 110 -17.13 6.74 -4.66
N ALA A 111 -16.85 7.29 -5.83
CA ALA A 111 -15.93 6.69 -6.78
C ALA A 111 -14.46 6.68 -6.30
N GLY A 112 -14.11 7.53 -5.36
CA GLY A 112 -12.76 7.59 -4.78
C GLY A 112 -12.56 6.73 -3.54
N LEU A 113 -13.57 5.99 -3.08
CA LEU A 113 -13.47 5.05 -1.97
C LEU A 113 -13.36 3.62 -2.50
N GLU A 114 -12.57 2.84 -1.80
CA GLU A 114 -12.37 1.42 -2.11
C GLU A 114 -13.63 0.62 -1.84
N TYR A 115 -13.93 -0.31 -2.73
CA TYR A 115 -15.00 -1.30 -2.59
C TYR A 115 -14.51 -2.69 -2.95
N ASN A 116 -13.31 -3.00 -2.52
CA ASN A 116 -12.68 -4.28 -2.77
C ASN A 116 -12.51 -5.03 -1.45
N ALA A 117 -13.22 -6.18 -1.32
CA ALA A 117 -13.24 -6.95 -0.09
C ALA A 117 -11.88 -7.52 0.34
N TRP A 118 -10.92 -7.54 -0.57
CA TRP A 118 -9.56 -8.04 -0.31
C TRP A 118 -8.59 -6.94 0.06
N LEU A 119 -8.80 -5.72 -0.45
CA LEU A 119 -7.84 -4.62 -0.41
C LEU A 119 -8.30 -3.44 0.46
N GLU A 120 -9.60 -3.36 0.77
CA GLU A 120 -10.23 -2.22 1.46
C GLU A 120 -9.50 -1.77 2.74
N TYR A 121 -8.85 -2.68 3.44
CA TYR A 121 -8.12 -2.40 4.67
C TYR A 121 -6.63 -2.75 4.59
N THR A 122 -6.09 -2.95 3.40
CA THR A 122 -4.69 -3.31 3.18
C THR A 122 -3.85 -2.05 3.04
N TRP A 123 -3.48 -1.45 4.16
CA TRP A 123 -2.65 -0.25 4.21
C TRP A 123 -1.27 -0.48 4.84
N ASP A 124 -1.03 -1.67 5.36
CA ASP A 124 0.15 -2.00 6.15
C ASP A 124 1.43 -2.16 5.31
N THR A 125 1.31 -2.45 4.03
CA THR A 125 2.47 -2.72 3.17
C THR A 125 3.44 -1.54 3.05
N VAL A 126 2.97 -0.29 3.15
CA VAL A 126 3.83 0.89 3.19
C VAL A 126 4.77 0.86 4.41
N LEU A 127 4.33 0.30 5.54
CA LEU A 127 5.14 0.23 6.75
C LEU A 127 6.36 -0.67 6.59
N GLU A 128 6.31 -1.68 5.72
CA GLU A 128 7.49 -2.48 5.38
C GLU A 128 8.56 -1.64 4.68
N PHE A 129 8.17 -0.72 3.81
CA PHE A 129 9.13 0.21 3.19
C PHE A 129 9.66 1.25 4.17
N CYS A 130 8.83 1.69 5.12
CA CYS A 130 9.29 2.52 6.24
C CYS A 130 10.35 1.77 7.07
N GLN A 131 10.09 0.50 7.39
CA GLN A 131 11.06 -0.35 8.09
C GLN A 131 12.35 -0.52 7.29
N MET A 132 12.26 -0.76 5.98
CA MET A 132 13.46 -0.86 5.13
C MET A 132 14.31 0.42 5.15
N ALA A 133 13.68 1.60 5.19
CA ALA A 133 14.40 2.86 5.30
C ALA A 133 15.13 2.98 6.65
N LEU A 134 14.46 2.62 7.74
CA LEU A 134 15.07 2.60 9.08
C LEU A 134 16.21 1.59 9.18
N ASP A 135 16.05 0.41 8.60
CA ASP A 135 17.07 -0.62 8.58
C ASP A 135 18.27 -0.22 7.71
N ALA A 136 18.05 0.45 6.58
CA ALA A 136 19.12 0.99 5.75
C ALA A 136 19.97 2.03 6.51
N ASN A 137 19.33 2.83 7.36
CA ASN A 137 20.05 3.74 8.25
C ASN A 137 20.81 2.97 9.33
N SER A 138 20.14 2.06 10.02
CA SER A 138 20.70 1.35 11.18
C SER A 138 21.86 0.43 10.82
N TYR A 139 21.79 -0.28 9.70
CA TYR A 139 22.79 -1.26 9.27
C TYR A 139 23.74 -0.72 8.20
N GLY A 140 23.29 0.19 7.36
CA GLY A 140 24.07 0.74 6.25
C GLY A 140 24.56 2.16 6.44
N GLY A 141 24.16 2.86 7.49
CA GLY A 141 24.51 4.26 7.71
C GLY A 141 23.94 5.21 6.66
N VAL A 142 22.88 4.80 5.96
CA VAL A 142 22.24 5.64 4.93
C VAL A 142 21.55 6.83 5.60
N ASP A 143 21.77 8.03 5.07
CA ASP A 143 21.00 9.21 5.50
C ASP A 143 19.55 9.11 5.03
N ILE A 144 18.64 9.00 5.99
CA ILE A 144 17.20 8.89 5.77
C ILE A 144 16.42 10.16 6.14
N SER A 145 17.11 11.26 6.42
CA SER A 145 16.48 12.51 6.89
C SER A 145 15.30 12.96 6.01
N LYS A 146 15.42 12.80 4.70
CA LYS A 146 14.35 13.13 3.74
C LYS A 146 13.15 12.19 3.79
N TYR A 147 13.28 11.00 4.37
CA TYR A 147 12.22 10.00 4.47
C TYR A 147 11.44 10.10 5.77
N ILE A 148 11.98 10.76 6.79
CA ILE A 148 11.34 10.87 8.11
C ILE A 148 9.91 11.44 8.03
N PRO A 149 9.64 12.54 7.29
CA PRO A 149 8.27 13.07 7.21
C PRO A 149 7.27 12.07 6.62
N TRP A 150 7.68 11.27 5.65
CA TRP A 150 6.84 10.21 5.09
C TRP A 150 6.59 9.10 6.12
N ILE A 151 7.62 8.65 6.84
CA ILE A 151 7.50 7.61 7.87
C ILE A 151 6.55 8.06 8.97
N GLU A 152 6.75 9.27 9.50
CA GLU A 152 5.91 9.85 10.54
C GLU A 152 4.45 10.00 10.09
N SER A 153 4.23 10.50 8.87
CA SER A 153 2.89 10.68 8.32
C SER A 153 2.19 9.33 8.06
N SER A 154 2.94 8.29 7.68
CA SER A 154 2.40 6.94 7.55
C SER A 154 1.95 6.38 8.90
N LEU A 155 2.74 6.54 9.95
CA LEU A 155 2.37 6.11 11.31
C LEU A 155 1.18 6.92 11.86
N ASP A 156 1.16 8.24 11.64
CA ASP A 156 0.04 9.09 12.03
C ASP A 156 -1.27 8.64 11.37
N PHE A 157 -1.23 8.21 10.09
CA PHE A 157 -2.41 7.63 9.45
C PHE A 157 -2.99 6.46 10.26
N PHE A 158 -2.17 5.50 10.66
CA PHE A 158 -2.66 4.33 11.42
C PHE A 158 -3.27 4.76 12.76
N GLU A 159 -2.61 5.66 13.49
CA GLU A 159 -3.15 6.16 14.74
C GLU A 159 -4.51 6.86 14.54
N GLN A 160 -4.57 7.84 13.66
CA GLN A 160 -5.77 8.64 13.45
C GLN A 160 -6.90 7.82 12.84
N HIS A 161 -6.59 6.98 11.86
CA HIS A 161 -7.60 6.23 11.14
C HIS A 161 -8.28 5.17 12.01
N TYR A 162 -7.51 4.43 12.82
CA TYR A 162 -8.10 3.43 13.70
C TYR A 162 -8.85 4.02 14.89
N ARG A 163 -8.46 5.20 15.38
CA ARG A 163 -9.27 5.99 16.32
C ARG A 163 -10.59 6.44 15.67
N TYR A 164 -10.53 6.91 14.44
CA TYR A 164 -11.70 7.30 13.66
C TYR A 164 -12.65 6.11 13.45
N LEU A 165 -12.14 4.96 13.01
CA LEU A 165 -12.96 3.74 12.81
C LEU A 165 -13.58 3.25 14.13
N ALA A 166 -12.84 3.27 15.22
CA ALA A 166 -13.35 2.89 16.53
C ALA A 166 -14.50 3.82 16.97
N SER A 167 -14.31 5.13 16.82
CA SER A 167 -15.33 6.14 17.18
C SER A 167 -16.61 5.98 16.37
N ARG A 168 -16.49 5.78 15.06
CA ARG A 168 -17.65 5.56 14.19
C ARG A 168 -18.46 4.30 14.53
N ASN A 169 -17.78 3.29 15.02
CA ASN A 169 -18.40 2.01 15.38
C ASN A 169 -18.78 1.91 16.86
N GLY A 170 -18.74 3.00 17.61
CA GLY A 170 -19.09 3.04 19.02
C GLY A 170 -18.17 2.20 19.92
N ARG A 171 -16.92 1.98 19.50
CA ARG A 171 -15.92 1.21 20.23
C ARG A 171 -14.92 2.12 20.96
N LYS A 172 -14.27 1.56 21.98
CA LYS A 172 -13.12 2.23 22.60
C LYS A 172 -12.00 2.41 21.56
N GLN A 173 -11.34 3.54 21.60
CA GLN A 173 -10.20 3.84 20.71
C GLN A 173 -8.95 3.06 21.12
N LEU A 174 -8.81 2.76 22.39
CA LEU A 174 -7.69 1.98 22.93
C LEU A 174 -8.22 0.76 23.66
N ASP A 175 -7.44 -0.30 23.67
CA ASP A 175 -7.68 -1.48 24.51
C ASP A 175 -7.39 -1.18 25.99
N ASP A 176 -7.57 -2.17 26.86
CA ASP A 176 -7.35 -2.02 28.30
C ASP A 176 -5.86 -1.84 28.68
N ASN A 177 -4.93 -2.09 27.76
CA ASN A 177 -3.49 -1.85 27.91
C ASN A 177 -3.05 -0.51 27.32
N GLY A 178 -3.94 0.26 26.72
CA GLY A 178 -3.65 1.54 26.09
C GLY A 178 -3.15 1.44 24.64
N HIS A 179 -3.29 0.27 24.00
CA HIS A 179 -2.90 0.09 22.59
C HIS A 179 -4.07 0.40 21.66
N ILE A 180 -3.74 0.89 20.47
CA ILE A 180 -4.71 1.09 19.38
C ILE A 180 -5.20 -0.28 18.90
N VAL A 181 -6.52 -0.40 18.75
CA VAL A 181 -7.14 -1.61 18.21
C VAL A 181 -7.23 -1.51 16.71
N ILE A 182 -6.44 -2.32 16.00
CA ILE A 182 -6.45 -2.41 14.54
C ILE A 182 -7.62 -3.30 14.10
N TYR A 183 -8.79 -2.67 13.90
CA TYR A 183 -10.00 -3.35 13.44
C TYR A 183 -11.00 -2.35 12.82
N PRO A 184 -11.60 -2.64 11.63
CA PRO A 184 -11.25 -3.77 10.76
C PRO A 184 -9.89 -3.59 10.12
N GLY A 185 -9.27 -4.66 9.70
CA GLY A 185 -7.99 -4.63 9.03
C GLY A 185 -7.85 -5.80 8.07
N SER A 186 -6.89 -5.71 7.19
CA SER A 186 -6.49 -6.76 6.28
C SER A 186 -4.98 -6.71 6.12
N GLY A 187 -4.33 -7.82 6.32
CA GLY A 187 -2.91 -7.98 6.01
C GLY A 187 -2.74 -9.04 4.94
N ALA A 188 -1.80 -8.84 4.02
CA ALA A 188 -1.45 -9.81 3.00
C ALA A 188 -2.66 -10.35 2.20
N GLU A 189 -3.56 -9.47 1.76
CA GLU A 189 -4.76 -9.82 0.98
C GLU A 189 -5.71 -10.82 1.67
N THR A 190 -5.77 -10.82 2.99
CA THR A 190 -6.80 -11.59 3.67
C THR A 190 -8.16 -10.95 3.43
N PHE A 191 -9.19 -11.78 3.20
CA PHE A 191 -10.53 -11.29 2.99
C PHE A 191 -10.94 -10.36 4.15
N LYS A 192 -11.59 -9.25 3.82
CA LYS A 192 -11.84 -8.12 4.70
C LYS A 192 -12.27 -8.49 6.12
N MET A 193 -11.95 -7.64 7.04
CA MET A 193 -12.31 -7.71 8.44
C MET A 193 -11.77 -8.94 9.18
N SER A 194 -10.57 -9.37 8.83
CA SER A 194 -9.86 -10.28 9.72
C SER A 194 -9.77 -9.66 11.10
N TYR A 195 -10.13 -10.43 12.09
CA TYR A 195 -10.01 -9.99 13.48
C TYR A 195 -8.53 -9.92 13.83
N ASN A 196 -8.02 -8.75 14.19
CA ASN A 196 -6.60 -8.52 14.45
C ASN A 196 -5.66 -9.08 13.37
N PRO A 197 -5.72 -8.60 12.16
CA PRO A 197 -4.76 -9.01 11.15
C PRO A 197 -3.44 -8.26 11.35
N THR A 198 -2.84 -8.40 12.48
CA THR A 198 -1.50 -7.87 12.67
C THR A 198 -0.53 -8.85 12.11
N SER A 199 -0.04 -8.56 10.97
CA SER A 199 1.09 -9.28 10.39
C SER A 199 2.44 -8.60 10.67
N THR A 200 2.44 -7.50 11.37
CA THR A 200 3.68 -6.76 11.66
C THR A 200 3.66 -6.19 13.05
#